data_936ed1bb26ae445f16039d9c462b20eb
#
_entry.id   936ed1bb26ae445f16039d9c462b20eb
#
_cell.length_a   1.000
_cell.length_b   1.000
_cell.length_c   1.000
_cell.angle_alpha   90.00
_cell.angle_beta   90.00
_cell.angle_gamma   90.00
#
_symmetry.space_group_name_H-M   'P 1'
#
loop_
_entity.id
_entity.type
_entity.pdbx_description
1 polymer ?
#
loop_
_entity_poly.entity_id
_entity_poly.type
_entity_poly.pdbx_seq_one_letter_code
_entity_poly.pdbx_strand_id
1 'polypeptide(L)'
;ARDPSRASELVVVQSKIKNAEQDLKTATEKIMAAGPTVGDPIFQSIISNILTNETRVFALQSRIDALEQIINRQNYKLKQLPEAEVNLAQLERQRTANAEIYQMLLGKLEESKITESMQISKARIIDYANLPDRPVAPKKSQNAILGFLLGLILGVGGAFLMEYLNTSFRSAKEIEDLTGISVLASIPMIKDKDLTEIPTIHEPHSNIAEAYRILRTNINFTAAARPIKTLLITSTLPQEGKTTTCINLAITMAQQGLKVILLDCDFRRPMLHQYFKSSSHNNNRGLSDVLVNRLKLKEAIETHPNSSSFDFVTSGTIPSNPSELLSSQKMQNLLEELKKDYDFILIDAPPALGVSDSRILGKISDGIIVVIMAGKTNRDAALEVKEELERAGEKIIGFVLNGVDLTNQYYRHRYYYYYHYDSQK
;
A
#
# COMPACT_ATOMS: atom_id res chain seq x y z
N ALA A 1 -12.86 -0.03 -68.78
CA ALA A 1 -12.08 0.75 -67.83
C ALA A 1 -12.63 0.47 -66.44
N ARG A 2 -11.83 -0.11 -65.55
CA ARG A 2 -12.18 -0.28 -64.10
C ARG A 2 -12.23 1.13 -63.49
N ASP A 3 -13.36 1.48 -62.91
CA ASP A 3 -13.46 2.73 -62.18
C ASP A 3 -12.55 2.62 -60.94
N PRO A 4 -11.40 3.30 -60.89
CA PRO A 4 -10.41 3.12 -59.83
C PRO A 4 -10.92 3.58 -58.45
N SER A 5 -11.96 4.44 -58.44
CA SER A 5 -12.54 4.95 -57.19
C SER A 5 -13.30 3.85 -56.43
N ARG A 6 -14.03 2.98 -57.15
CA ARG A 6 -14.82 1.89 -56.54
C ARG A 6 -13.97 0.70 -56.13
N ALA A 7 -12.87 0.42 -56.85
CA ALA A 7 -11.91 -0.59 -56.42
C ALA A 7 -11.18 -0.17 -55.13
N SER A 8 -10.89 1.12 -54.99
CA SER A 8 -10.31 1.64 -53.74
C SER A 8 -11.30 1.62 -52.59
N GLU A 9 -12.60 1.87 -52.83
CA GLU A 9 -13.65 1.73 -51.78
C GLU A 9 -13.78 0.29 -51.29
N LEU A 10 -13.70 -0.70 -52.16
CA LEU A 10 -13.79 -2.12 -51.81
C LEU A 10 -12.61 -2.54 -50.93
N VAL A 11 -11.40 -2.11 -51.26
CA VAL A 11 -10.20 -2.37 -50.43
C VAL A 11 -10.32 -1.69 -49.05
N VAL A 12 -10.85 -0.48 -48.99
CA VAL A 12 -11.09 0.21 -47.69
C VAL A 12 -12.14 -0.50 -46.85
N VAL A 13 -13.22 -1.01 -47.47
CA VAL A 13 -14.27 -1.76 -46.76
C VAL A 13 -13.73 -3.11 -46.27
N GLN A 14 -12.97 -3.84 -47.10
CA GLN A 14 -12.31 -5.07 -46.70
C GLN A 14 -11.34 -4.88 -45.54
N SER A 15 -10.56 -3.82 -45.55
CA SER A 15 -9.65 -3.52 -44.42
C SER A 15 -10.43 -3.20 -43.12
N LYS A 16 -11.56 -2.49 -43.24
CA LYS A 16 -12.44 -2.22 -42.08
C LYS A 16 -13.09 -3.48 -41.53
N ILE A 17 -13.50 -4.43 -42.37
CA ILE A 17 -14.00 -5.73 -41.90
C ILE A 17 -12.91 -6.50 -41.17
N LYS A 18 -11.72 -6.61 -41.76
CA LYS A 18 -10.60 -7.33 -41.13
C LYS A 18 -10.23 -6.75 -39.76
N ASN A 19 -10.26 -5.43 -39.62
CA ASN A 19 -10.04 -4.79 -38.34
C ASN A 19 -11.18 -5.09 -37.35
N ALA A 20 -12.45 -5.02 -37.78
CA ALA A 20 -13.59 -5.33 -36.94
C ALA A 20 -13.63 -6.80 -36.50
N GLU A 21 -13.24 -7.75 -37.35
CA GLU A 21 -13.09 -9.16 -37.02
C GLU A 21 -11.96 -9.39 -36.00
N GLN A 22 -10.86 -8.66 -36.13
CA GLN A 22 -9.73 -8.74 -35.20
C GLN A 22 -10.11 -8.17 -33.82
N ASP A 23 -10.84 -7.06 -33.79
CA ASP A 23 -11.36 -6.46 -32.56
C ASP A 23 -12.38 -7.40 -31.89
N LEU A 24 -13.27 -8.05 -32.66
CA LEU A 24 -14.21 -9.04 -32.17
C LEU A 24 -13.49 -10.25 -31.56
N LYS A 25 -12.47 -10.77 -32.25
CA LYS A 25 -11.66 -11.89 -31.74
C LYS A 25 -10.96 -11.54 -30.44
N THR A 26 -10.36 -10.36 -30.37
CA THR A 26 -9.68 -9.90 -29.15
C THR A 26 -10.66 -9.68 -27.99
N ALA A 27 -11.86 -9.20 -28.27
CA ALA A 27 -12.92 -9.06 -27.27
C ALA A 27 -13.44 -10.42 -26.78
N THR A 28 -13.59 -11.39 -27.69
CA THR A 28 -14.02 -12.75 -27.34
C THR A 28 -12.97 -13.49 -26.49
N GLU A 29 -11.69 -13.34 -26.82
CA GLU A 29 -10.59 -13.89 -26.01
C GLU A 29 -10.56 -13.29 -24.60
N LYS A 30 -10.83 -12.00 -24.45
CA LYS A 30 -10.94 -11.34 -23.14
C LYS A 30 -12.12 -11.84 -22.32
N ILE A 31 -13.23 -12.17 -22.94
CA ILE A 31 -14.41 -12.76 -22.27
C ILE A 31 -14.11 -14.19 -21.80
N MET A 32 -13.45 -15.00 -22.62
CA MET A 32 -13.08 -16.37 -22.24
C MET A 32 -12.07 -16.41 -21.09
N ALA A 33 -11.22 -15.39 -20.98
CA ALA A 33 -10.23 -15.29 -19.90
C ALA A 33 -10.81 -14.78 -18.56
N ALA A 34 -11.97 -14.12 -18.58
CA ALA A 34 -12.51 -13.40 -17.42
C ALA A 34 -13.57 -14.17 -16.61
N GLY A 35 -13.91 -15.42 -16.91
CA GLY A 35 -14.87 -16.23 -16.17
C GLY A 35 -16.24 -15.55 -15.89
N PRO A 36 -17.36 -16.25 -15.83
CA PRO A 36 -18.68 -15.63 -15.82
C PRO A 36 -19.05 -15.08 -14.45
N THR A 37 -18.93 -13.80 -14.25
CA THR A 37 -19.64 -13.07 -13.17
C THR A 37 -20.68 -12.15 -13.79
N VAL A 38 -21.92 -12.60 -13.77
CA VAL A 38 -23.09 -11.86 -14.23
C VAL A 38 -23.35 -10.72 -13.25
N GLY A 39 -22.87 -9.51 -13.59
CA GLY A 39 -23.11 -8.31 -12.79
C GLY A 39 -22.05 -7.21 -12.91
N ASP A 40 -20.94 -7.47 -13.55
CA ASP A 40 -19.84 -6.50 -13.67
C ASP A 40 -20.14 -5.50 -14.82
N PRO A 41 -20.07 -4.17 -14.57
CA PRO A 41 -20.21 -3.13 -15.61
C PRO A 41 -19.24 -3.31 -16.78
N ILE A 42 -18.07 -3.88 -16.52
CA ILE A 42 -17.05 -4.18 -17.54
C ILE A 42 -17.57 -5.28 -18.48
N PHE A 43 -18.21 -6.33 -17.95
CA PHE A 43 -18.77 -7.41 -18.73
C PHE A 43 -19.92 -6.95 -19.65
N GLN A 44 -20.80 -6.08 -19.15
CA GLN A 44 -21.87 -5.47 -19.95
C GLN A 44 -21.30 -4.57 -21.05
N SER A 45 -20.26 -3.79 -20.78
CA SER A 45 -19.57 -2.97 -21.76
C SER A 45 -18.92 -3.83 -22.86
N ILE A 46 -18.30 -4.94 -22.50
CA ILE A 46 -17.68 -5.86 -23.46
C ILE A 46 -18.74 -6.52 -24.35
N ILE A 47 -19.85 -7.00 -23.79
CA ILE A 47 -20.97 -7.58 -24.58
C ILE A 47 -21.58 -6.53 -25.52
N SER A 48 -21.80 -5.32 -25.05
CA SER A 48 -22.28 -4.22 -25.89
C SER A 48 -21.34 -3.92 -27.06
N ASN A 49 -20.03 -3.91 -26.81
CA ASN A 49 -19.03 -3.72 -27.86
C ASN A 49 -18.98 -4.88 -28.85
N ILE A 50 -19.16 -6.12 -28.40
CA ILE A 50 -19.23 -7.28 -29.28
C ILE A 50 -20.45 -7.18 -30.20
N LEU A 51 -21.65 -6.96 -29.63
CA LEU A 51 -22.88 -6.80 -30.40
C LEU A 51 -22.78 -5.64 -31.42
N THR A 52 -22.17 -4.54 -31.00
CA THR A 52 -21.94 -3.38 -31.88
C THR A 52 -20.96 -3.73 -33.01
N ASN A 53 -19.91 -4.47 -32.74
CA ASN A 53 -18.95 -4.89 -33.76
C ASN A 53 -19.54 -5.98 -34.67
N GLU A 54 -20.32 -6.94 -34.18
CA GLU A 54 -21.03 -7.92 -35.00
C GLU A 54 -22.02 -7.24 -35.98
N THR A 55 -22.81 -6.29 -35.51
CA THR A 55 -23.71 -5.52 -36.39
C THR A 55 -22.94 -4.71 -37.42
N ARG A 56 -21.77 -4.19 -37.04
CA ARG A 56 -20.90 -3.44 -37.95
C ARG A 56 -20.25 -4.34 -39.00
N VAL A 57 -19.80 -5.52 -38.64
CA VAL A 57 -19.26 -6.54 -39.57
C VAL A 57 -20.34 -6.95 -40.54
N PHE A 58 -21.57 -7.29 -40.08
CA PHE A 58 -22.70 -7.66 -40.94
C PHE A 58 -23.09 -6.54 -41.91
N ALA A 59 -23.14 -5.28 -41.46
CA ALA A 59 -23.42 -4.12 -42.30
C ALA A 59 -22.34 -3.90 -43.38
N LEU A 60 -21.07 -4.12 -43.01
CA LEU A 60 -19.95 -3.99 -43.95
C LEU A 60 -19.95 -5.15 -44.96
N GLN A 61 -20.28 -6.36 -44.56
CA GLN A 61 -20.45 -7.54 -45.41
C GLN A 61 -21.54 -7.28 -46.44
N SER A 62 -22.75 -6.88 -46.01
CA SER A 62 -23.86 -6.53 -46.90
C SER A 62 -23.48 -5.42 -47.91
N ARG A 63 -22.63 -4.49 -47.50
CA ARG A 63 -22.14 -3.42 -48.40
C ARG A 63 -21.15 -3.95 -49.44
N ILE A 64 -20.32 -4.94 -49.09
CA ILE A 64 -19.44 -5.62 -50.03
C ILE A 64 -20.26 -6.33 -51.09
N ASP A 65 -21.26 -7.18 -50.66
CA ASP A 65 -22.11 -7.93 -51.59
C ASP A 65 -22.85 -7.02 -52.56
N ALA A 66 -23.37 -5.89 -52.07
CA ALA A 66 -23.99 -4.88 -52.90
C ALA A 66 -23.02 -4.24 -53.92
N LEU A 67 -21.81 -3.93 -53.48
CA LEU A 67 -20.77 -3.38 -54.38
C LEU A 67 -20.29 -4.39 -55.41
N GLU A 68 -20.15 -5.64 -55.05
CA GLU A 68 -19.82 -6.75 -55.99
C GLU A 68 -20.89 -6.94 -57.03
N GLN A 69 -22.18 -6.93 -56.64
CA GLN A 69 -23.30 -7.00 -57.57
C GLN A 69 -23.28 -5.82 -58.58
N ILE A 70 -23.01 -4.62 -58.08
CA ILE A 70 -22.93 -3.44 -58.96
C ILE A 70 -21.75 -3.58 -59.92
N ILE A 71 -20.57 -4.01 -59.46
CA ILE A 71 -19.39 -4.23 -60.30
C ILE A 71 -19.66 -5.29 -61.35
N ASN A 72 -20.25 -6.41 -60.96
CA ASN A 72 -20.58 -7.47 -61.91
C ASN A 72 -21.61 -7.04 -62.95
N ARG A 73 -22.63 -6.26 -62.55
CA ARG A 73 -23.61 -5.69 -63.47
C ARG A 73 -22.99 -4.69 -64.46
N GLN A 74 -22.05 -3.90 -64.00
CA GLN A 74 -21.33 -2.96 -64.88
C GLN A 74 -20.38 -3.69 -65.83
N ASN A 75 -19.67 -4.71 -65.34
CA ASN A 75 -18.80 -5.53 -66.22
C ASN A 75 -19.59 -6.30 -67.27
N TYR A 76 -20.81 -6.79 -66.94
CA TYR A 76 -21.70 -7.43 -67.92
C TYR A 76 -22.15 -6.43 -69.03
N LYS A 77 -22.53 -5.22 -68.68
CA LYS A 77 -22.88 -4.16 -69.63
C LYS A 77 -21.71 -3.79 -70.54
N LEU A 78 -20.49 -3.72 -70.02
CA LEU A 78 -19.27 -3.43 -70.77
C LEU A 78 -18.93 -4.54 -71.78
N LYS A 79 -19.26 -5.81 -71.49
CA LYS A 79 -19.01 -6.91 -72.41
C LYS A 79 -19.98 -6.97 -73.60
N GLN A 80 -21.10 -6.24 -73.53
CA GLN A 80 -22.12 -6.20 -74.59
C GLN A 80 -21.89 -5.06 -75.60
N LEU A 81 -20.96 -4.15 -75.36
CA LEU A 81 -20.65 -3.06 -76.30
C LEU A 81 -19.70 -3.54 -77.38
N PRO A 82 -19.95 -3.26 -78.65
CA PRO A 82 -18.98 -3.51 -79.71
C PRO A 82 -17.65 -2.81 -79.41
N GLU A 83 -16.52 -3.43 -79.74
CA GLU A 83 -15.19 -2.85 -79.51
C GLU A 83 -15.01 -1.43 -79.99
N ALA A 84 -15.64 -1.09 -81.12
CA ALA A 84 -15.64 0.26 -81.68
C ALA A 84 -16.34 1.28 -80.78
N GLU A 85 -17.46 0.95 -80.13
CA GLU A 85 -18.18 1.83 -79.23
C GLU A 85 -17.43 2.00 -77.88
N VAL A 86 -16.76 0.94 -77.42
CA VAL A 86 -15.90 1.01 -76.21
C VAL A 86 -14.72 1.96 -76.47
N ASN A 87 -14.08 1.84 -77.64
CA ASN A 87 -12.96 2.71 -78.01
C ASN A 87 -13.42 4.13 -78.20
N LEU A 88 -14.58 4.41 -78.88
CA LEU A 88 -15.16 5.72 -79.05
C LEU A 88 -15.48 6.36 -77.67
N ALA A 89 -16.13 5.60 -76.75
CA ALA A 89 -16.45 6.08 -75.40
C ALA A 89 -15.19 6.37 -74.60
N GLN A 90 -14.10 5.65 -74.85
CA GLN A 90 -12.82 5.87 -74.18
C GLN A 90 -12.15 7.16 -74.71
N LEU A 91 -12.17 7.37 -76.05
CA LEU A 91 -11.64 8.57 -76.68
C LEU A 91 -12.45 9.80 -76.29
N GLU A 92 -13.77 9.71 -76.22
CA GLU A 92 -14.64 10.81 -75.76
C GLU A 92 -14.37 11.18 -74.31
N ARG A 93 -14.18 10.18 -73.39
CA ARG A 93 -13.79 10.50 -72.05
C ARG A 93 -12.41 11.14 -71.94
N GLN A 94 -11.43 10.64 -72.71
CA GLN A 94 -10.12 11.30 -72.81
C GLN A 94 -10.19 12.72 -73.31
N ARG A 95 -11.00 12.96 -74.34
CA ARG A 95 -11.23 14.32 -74.89
C ARG A 95 -11.85 15.23 -73.83
N THR A 96 -12.90 14.74 -73.15
CA THR A 96 -13.57 15.52 -72.09
C THR A 96 -12.65 15.84 -70.96
N ALA A 97 -11.93 14.79 -70.41
CA ALA A 97 -10.97 14.99 -69.36
C ALA A 97 -9.82 15.91 -69.70
N ASN A 98 -9.31 15.82 -70.99
CA ASN A 98 -8.28 16.74 -71.49
C ASN A 98 -8.81 18.16 -71.67
N ALA A 99 -10.08 18.31 -72.05
CA ALA A 99 -10.71 19.60 -72.15
C ALA A 99 -10.90 20.26 -70.77
N GLU A 100 -11.34 19.51 -69.79
CA GLU A 100 -11.46 19.98 -68.38
C GLU A 100 -10.09 20.39 -67.83
N ILE A 101 -9.07 19.52 -68.01
CA ILE A 101 -7.70 19.83 -67.59
C ILE A 101 -7.19 21.08 -68.27
N TYR A 102 -7.45 21.25 -69.60
CA TYR A 102 -7.04 22.42 -70.32
C TYR A 102 -7.72 23.68 -69.78
N GLN A 103 -9.04 23.64 -69.54
CA GLN A 103 -9.77 24.75 -68.93
C GLN A 103 -9.24 25.09 -67.52
N MET A 104 -8.98 24.05 -66.71
CA MET A 104 -8.41 24.23 -65.41
C MET A 104 -7.00 24.85 -65.46
N LEU A 105 -6.16 24.42 -66.39
CA LEU A 105 -4.83 24.98 -66.61
C LEU A 105 -4.88 26.41 -67.13
N LEU A 106 -5.83 26.73 -68.02
CA LEU A 106 -6.07 28.09 -68.48
C LEU A 106 -6.49 28.99 -67.30
N GLY A 107 -7.45 28.53 -66.47
CA GLY A 107 -7.86 29.24 -65.25
C GLY A 107 -6.71 29.50 -64.33
N LYS A 108 -5.89 28.47 -64.07
CA LYS A 108 -4.69 28.60 -63.23
C LYS A 108 -3.63 29.53 -63.87
N LEU A 109 -3.49 29.55 -65.20
CA LEU A 109 -2.57 30.43 -65.84
C LEU A 109 -3.04 31.91 -65.77
N GLU A 110 -4.35 32.14 -65.88
CA GLU A 110 -4.93 33.48 -65.66
C GLU A 110 -4.80 33.89 -64.18
N GLU A 111 -5.08 32.99 -63.22
CA GLU A 111 -4.90 33.25 -61.83
C GLU A 111 -3.43 33.55 -61.49
N SER A 112 -2.49 32.77 -62.06
CA SER A 112 -1.05 33.00 -61.91
C SER A 112 -0.63 34.38 -62.51
N LYS A 113 -1.14 34.76 -63.68
CA LYS A 113 -0.89 36.09 -64.30
C LYS A 113 -1.47 37.23 -63.47
N ILE A 114 -2.66 37.03 -62.89
CA ILE A 114 -3.26 37.98 -61.96
C ILE A 114 -2.41 38.10 -60.72
N THR A 115 -1.98 36.94 -60.14
CA THR A 115 -1.11 36.92 -58.99
C THR A 115 0.25 37.55 -59.25
N GLU A 116 0.85 37.29 -60.42
CA GLU A 116 2.09 37.93 -60.88
C GLU A 116 1.92 39.43 -61.05
N SER A 117 0.81 39.88 -61.63
CA SER A 117 0.51 41.31 -61.75
C SER A 117 0.18 41.98 -60.42
N MET A 118 -0.39 41.24 -59.50
CA MET A 118 -0.59 41.69 -58.10
C MET A 118 0.72 41.70 -57.26
N GLN A 119 1.72 40.89 -57.63
CA GLN A 119 3.02 40.89 -56.95
C GLN A 119 3.88 42.14 -57.29
N ILE A 120 3.42 43.04 -58.17
CA ILE A 120 4.02 44.38 -58.28
C ILE A 120 3.47 45.29 -57.17
N SER A 121 3.32 44.78 -56.06
CA SER A 121 3.21 45.59 -54.83
C SER A 121 4.62 45.91 -54.39
N LYS A 122 5.07 47.10 -54.74
CA LYS A 122 6.27 47.68 -54.12
C LYS A 122 6.11 47.51 -52.60
N ALA A 123 6.84 46.60 -52.05
CA ALA A 123 6.92 46.51 -50.57
C ALA A 123 7.37 47.92 -50.12
N ARG A 124 6.42 48.68 -49.63
CA ARG A 124 6.72 49.97 -49.02
C ARG A 124 7.23 49.62 -47.59
N ILE A 125 8.50 49.85 -47.42
CA ILE A 125 9.06 49.76 -46.05
C ILE A 125 8.33 50.84 -45.25
N ILE A 126 7.40 50.43 -44.39
CA ILE A 126 6.62 51.31 -43.52
C ILE A 126 7.48 51.70 -42.33
N ASP A 127 8.33 50.78 -41.91
CA ASP A 127 9.26 50.99 -40.80
C ASP A 127 10.51 50.11 -40.98
N TYR A 128 11.64 50.55 -40.48
CA TYR A 128 12.85 49.75 -40.43
C TYR A 128 12.78 48.83 -39.22
N ALA A 129 13.19 47.57 -39.37
CA ALA A 129 13.26 46.64 -38.29
C ALA A 129 14.24 47.16 -37.22
N ASN A 130 13.72 47.69 -36.15
CA ASN A 130 14.52 48.03 -35.00
C ASN A 130 14.82 46.73 -34.19
N LEU A 131 16.06 46.60 -33.77
CA LEU A 131 16.42 45.54 -32.83
C LEU A 131 15.61 45.77 -31.55
N PRO A 132 14.85 44.76 -31.10
CA PRO A 132 14.07 44.92 -29.87
C PRO A 132 15.02 45.16 -28.67
N ASP A 133 14.81 46.24 -27.96
CA ASP A 133 15.60 46.62 -26.76
C ASP A 133 15.52 45.61 -25.64
N ARG A 134 14.55 44.73 -25.68
CA ARG A 134 14.36 43.67 -24.71
C ARG A 134 13.94 42.35 -25.40
N PRO A 135 14.43 41.19 -24.94
CA PRO A 135 14.04 39.90 -25.47
C PRO A 135 12.54 39.68 -25.25
N VAL A 136 11.82 39.36 -26.33
CA VAL A 136 10.37 39.08 -26.33
C VAL A 136 10.08 37.70 -25.71
N ALA A 137 11.04 36.80 -25.80
CA ALA A 137 10.97 35.45 -25.22
C ALA A 137 12.37 34.99 -24.75
N PRO A 138 12.48 34.15 -23.74
CA PRO A 138 11.41 33.67 -22.83
C PRO A 138 10.98 34.73 -21.80
N LYS A 139 9.71 34.82 -21.49
CA LYS A 139 9.16 35.70 -20.45
C LYS A 139 9.51 35.13 -19.07
N LYS A 140 10.73 35.39 -18.60
CA LYS A 140 11.32 34.78 -17.39
C LYS A 140 10.43 34.90 -16.15
N SER A 141 9.79 36.05 -15.94
CA SER A 141 8.89 36.26 -14.78
C SER A 141 7.63 35.44 -14.87
N GLN A 142 7.01 35.34 -16.05
CA GLN A 142 5.81 34.52 -16.25
C GLN A 142 6.12 33.03 -16.11
N ASN A 143 7.23 32.58 -16.68
CA ASN A 143 7.67 31.20 -16.56
C ASN A 143 8.03 30.84 -15.10
N ALA A 144 8.66 31.77 -14.35
CA ALA A 144 8.96 31.59 -12.95
C ALA A 144 7.67 31.48 -12.08
N ILE A 145 6.69 32.35 -12.33
CA ILE A 145 5.39 32.31 -11.64
C ILE A 145 4.66 31.00 -11.98
N LEU A 146 4.63 30.62 -13.25
CA LEU A 146 3.98 29.39 -13.69
C LEU A 146 4.66 28.15 -13.10
N GLY A 147 6.00 28.13 -13.09
CA GLY A 147 6.79 27.07 -12.47
C GLY A 147 6.56 26.98 -10.96
N PHE A 148 6.48 28.13 -10.28
CA PHE A 148 6.15 28.18 -8.85
C PHE A 148 4.75 27.66 -8.54
N LEU A 149 3.73 28.08 -9.33
CA LEU A 149 2.35 27.61 -9.16
C LEU A 149 2.23 26.09 -9.41
N LEU A 150 2.83 25.61 -10.50
CA LEU A 150 2.85 24.17 -10.79
C LEU A 150 3.59 23.38 -9.71
N GLY A 151 4.74 23.89 -9.25
CA GLY A 151 5.49 23.27 -8.16
C GLY A 151 4.69 23.23 -6.85
N LEU A 152 3.96 24.30 -6.55
CA LEU A 152 3.09 24.37 -5.37
C LEU A 152 1.91 23.37 -5.45
N ILE A 153 1.24 23.30 -6.62
CA ILE A 153 0.14 22.34 -6.84
C ILE A 153 0.65 20.91 -6.73
N LEU A 154 1.77 20.59 -7.38
CA LEU A 154 2.37 19.24 -7.32
C LEU A 154 2.89 18.92 -5.91
N GLY A 155 3.49 19.88 -5.21
CA GLY A 155 3.97 19.71 -3.84
C GLY A 155 2.82 19.46 -2.86
N VAL A 156 1.80 20.31 -2.89
CA VAL A 156 0.61 20.16 -2.04
C VAL A 156 -0.16 18.90 -2.41
N GLY A 157 -0.38 18.65 -3.70
CA GLY A 157 -1.05 17.44 -4.18
C GLY A 157 -0.28 16.16 -3.81
N GLY A 158 1.04 16.18 -3.93
CA GLY A 158 1.92 15.08 -3.51
C GLY A 158 1.88 14.83 -2.00
N ALA A 159 1.86 15.89 -1.18
CA ALA A 159 1.73 15.78 0.26
C ALA A 159 0.38 15.17 0.67
N PHE A 160 -0.72 15.63 0.07
CA PHE A 160 -2.04 15.04 0.29
C PHE A 160 -2.12 13.58 -0.18
N LEU A 161 -1.51 13.26 -1.31
CA LEU A 161 -1.45 11.88 -1.80
C LEU A 161 -0.67 10.98 -0.84
N MET A 162 0.50 11.41 -0.36
CA MET A 162 1.27 10.66 0.64
C MET A 162 0.50 10.48 1.94
N GLU A 163 -0.22 11.51 2.39
CA GLU A 163 -1.06 11.43 3.59
C GLU A 163 -2.24 10.47 3.38
N TYR A 164 -2.89 10.52 2.24
CA TYR A 164 -3.98 9.60 1.88
C TYR A 164 -3.53 8.14 1.79
N LEU A 165 -2.33 7.89 1.29
CA LEU A 165 -1.74 6.54 1.21
C LEU A 165 -1.21 6.04 2.56
N ASN A 166 -1.06 6.91 3.55
CA ASN A 166 -0.57 6.52 4.86
C ASN A 166 -1.70 5.92 5.69
N THR A 167 -1.75 4.59 5.74
CA THR A 167 -2.74 3.82 6.48
C THR A 167 -2.29 3.46 7.90
N SER A 168 -1.24 4.09 8.43
CA SER A 168 -0.72 3.81 9.77
C SER A 168 -1.55 4.46 10.88
N PHE A 169 -1.56 3.83 12.06
CA PHE A 169 -2.16 4.42 13.26
C PHE A 169 -1.34 5.60 13.78
N ARG A 170 -2.04 6.66 14.16
CA ARG A 170 -1.42 7.84 14.77
C ARG A 170 -1.97 8.16 16.16
N SER A 171 -3.13 7.68 16.51
CA SER A 171 -3.76 7.96 17.80
C SER A 171 -4.36 6.72 18.45
N ALA A 172 -4.42 6.72 19.79
CA ALA A 172 -5.08 5.68 20.55
C ALA A 172 -6.55 5.51 20.14
N LYS A 173 -7.23 6.62 19.89
CA LYS A 173 -8.64 6.60 19.49
C LYS A 173 -8.88 5.87 18.16
N GLU A 174 -7.99 6.04 17.19
CA GLU A 174 -8.10 5.32 15.92
C GLU A 174 -8.02 3.80 16.12
N ILE A 175 -7.16 3.36 17.05
CA ILE A 175 -7.04 1.94 17.40
C ILE A 175 -8.33 1.45 18.04
N GLU A 176 -8.85 2.20 19.04
CA GLU A 176 -10.08 1.85 19.76
C GLU A 176 -11.31 1.84 18.84
N ASP A 177 -11.46 2.86 18.01
CA ASP A 177 -12.59 2.99 17.07
C ASP A 177 -12.58 1.84 16.02
N LEU A 178 -11.39 1.41 15.60
CA LEU A 178 -11.26 0.38 14.56
C LEU A 178 -11.31 -1.05 15.13
N THR A 179 -10.65 -1.26 16.28
CA THR A 179 -10.51 -2.61 16.85
C THR A 179 -11.59 -2.93 17.87
N GLY A 180 -12.23 -1.93 18.47
CA GLY A 180 -13.15 -2.08 19.62
C GLY A 180 -12.44 -2.46 20.91
N ILE A 181 -11.11 -2.43 20.97
CA ILE A 181 -10.30 -2.80 22.14
C ILE A 181 -9.56 -1.56 22.64
N SER A 182 -9.56 -1.37 23.96
CA SER A 182 -8.96 -0.19 24.59
C SER A 182 -7.43 -0.13 24.42
N VAL A 183 -6.90 1.09 24.30
CA VAL A 183 -5.47 1.35 24.39
C VAL A 183 -5.07 1.59 25.84
N LEU A 184 -4.27 0.67 26.40
CA LEU A 184 -3.85 0.70 27.81
C LEU A 184 -2.90 1.85 28.11
N ALA A 185 -2.03 2.20 27.16
CA ALA A 185 -1.13 3.36 27.29
C ALA A 185 -0.64 3.81 25.92
N SER A 186 -0.26 5.10 25.86
CA SER A 186 0.47 5.70 24.75
C SER A 186 1.88 6.06 25.23
N ILE A 187 2.89 5.41 24.68
CA ILE A 187 4.29 5.54 25.11
C ILE A 187 5.01 6.51 24.16
N PRO A 188 5.61 7.56 24.66
CA PRO A 188 6.38 8.49 23.85
C PRO A 188 7.57 7.84 23.16
N MET A 189 7.98 8.41 22.03
CA MET A 189 9.16 7.95 21.29
C MET A 189 10.42 8.11 22.12
N ILE A 190 11.16 7.02 22.29
CA ILE A 190 12.48 7.01 22.91
C ILE A 190 13.47 7.51 21.85
N LYS A 191 14.10 8.66 22.10
CA LYS A 191 15.01 9.31 21.13
C LYS A 191 16.42 8.72 21.13
N ASP A 192 16.85 8.20 22.27
CA ASP A 192 18.17 7.63 22.40
C ASP A 192 18.21 6.19 21.87
N LYS A 193 19.27 5.92 21.11
CA LYS A 193 19.46 4.63 20.44
C LYS A 193 20.19 3.59 21.29
N ASP A 194 20.65 3.97 22.49
CA ASP A 194 21.33 3.03 23.35
C ASP A 194 20.30 2.12 24.04
N LEU A 195 20.25 0.86 23.61
CA LEU A 195 19.37 -0.15 24.16
C LEU A 195 19.60 -0.42 25.66
N THR A 196 20.78 -0.02 26.18
CA THR A 196 21.11 -0.20 27.60
C THR A 196 20.50 0.86 28.51
N GLU A 197 20.05 1.97 27.96
CA GLU A 197 19.37 3.04 28.68
C GLU A 197 17.87 2.73 28.81
N ILE A 198 17.49 2.16 29.95
CA ILE A 198 16.10 1.82 30.24
C ILE A 198 15.45 3.04 30.92
N PRO A 199 14.49 3.74 30.28
CA PRO A 199 13.95 5.00 30.78
C PRO A 199 13.36 4.93 32.18
N THR A 200 12.72 3.83 32.54
CA THR A 200 12.13 3.64 33.88
C THR A 200 13.16 3.54 35.01
N ILE A 201 14.43 3.28 34.67
CA ILE A 201 15.56 3.25 35.64
C ILE A 201 16.32 4.57 35.58
N HIS A 202 16.75 5.01 34.39
CA HIS A 202 17.66 6.15 34.24
C HIS A 202 16.94 7.49 34.38
N GLU A 203 15.68 7.57 33.93
CA GLU A 203 14.85 8.77 33.99
C GLU A 203 13.49 8.49 34.65
N PRO A 204 13.44 8.18 35.95
CA PRO A 204 12.20 7.74 36.61
C PRO A 204 11.09 8.80 36.65
N HIS A 205 11.41 10.07 36.43
CA HIS A 205 10.44 11.17 36.35
C HIS A 205 10.10 11.61 34.91
N SER A 206 10.58 10.88 33.90
CA SER A 206 10.28 11.18 32.51
C SER A 206 8.83 10.86 32.15
N ASN A 207 8.32 11.52 31.11
CA ASN A 207 7.01 11.20 30.54
C ASN A 207 6.93 9.74 30.05
N ILE A 208 8.04 9.14 29.68
CA ILE A 208 8.12 7.74 29.27
C ILE A 208 7.91 6.84 30.49
N ALA A 209 8.60 7.09 31.59
CA ALA A 209 8.43 6.32 32.81
C ALA A 209 6.99 6.42 33.35
N GLU A 210 6.38 7.61 33.26
CA GLU A 210 5.00 7.81 33.64
C GLU A 210 4.01 7.04 32.75
N ALA A 211 4.24 7.00 31.44
CA ALA A 211 3.43 6.20 30.52
C ALA A 211 3.45 4.70 30.89
N TYR A 212 4.60 4.16 31.33
CA TYR A 212 4.67 2.77 31.80
C TYR A 212 3.98 2.56 33.15
N ARG A 213 3.98 3.56 34.05
CA ARG A 213 3.19 3.48 35.30
C ARG A 213 1.70 3.44 35.01
N ILE A 214 1.23 4.22 34.03
CA ILE A 214 -0.16 4.20 33.57
C ILE A 214 -0.49 2.84 32.96
N LEU A 215 0.38 2.31 32.09
CA LEU A 215 0.22 0.97 31.52
C LEU A 215 0.03 -0.07 32.63
N ARG A 216 0.91 -0.08 33.63
CA ARG A 216 0.81 -0.95 34.81
C ARG A 216 -0.53 -0.77 35.53
N THR A 217 -0.93 0.48 35.80
CA THR A 217 -2.17 0.79 36.49
C THR A 217 -3.39 0.25 35.76
N ASN A 218 -3.45 0.44 34.45
CA ASN A 218 -4.54 -0.07 33.62
C ASN A 218 -4.57 -1.60 33.54
N ILE A 219 -3.39 -2.24 33.53
CA ILE A 219 -3.28 -3.71 33.66
C ILE A 219 -3.82 -4.18 35.03
N ASN A 220 -3.45 -3.50 36.12
CA ASN A 220 -3.92 -3.82 37.44
C ASN A 220 -5.45 -3.69 37.58
N PHE A 221 -6.06 -2.67 36.99
CA PHE A 221 -7.53 -2.54 36.91
C PHE A 221 -8.17 -3.70 36.15
N THR A 222 -7.57 -4.10 35.04
CA THR A 222 -8.05 -5.27 34.26
C THR A 222 -7.88 -6.56 35.07
N ALA A 223 -6.75 -6.72 35.78
CA ALA A 223 -6.47 -7.88 36.63
C ALA A 223 -7.38 -7.96 37.88
N ALA A 224 -7.83 -6.80 38.41
CA ALA A 224 -8.80 -6.76 39.51
C ALA A 224 -10.18 -7.30 39.10
N ALA A 225 -10.58 -7.07 37.85
CA ALA A 225 -11.81 -7.64 37.32
C ALA A 225 -11.70 -9.13 36.95
N ARG A 226 -10.48 -9.59 36.73
CA ARG A 226 -10.18 -10.96 36.30
C ARG A 226 -8.73 -11.31 36.68
N PRO A 227 -8.48 -12.46 37.35
CA PRO A 227 -7.12 -12.87 37.72
C PRO A 227 -6.22 -12.98 36.46
N ILE A 228 -5.19 -12.18 36.40
CA ILE A 228 -4.16 -12.21 35.37
C ILE A 228 -2.81 -12.38 36.06
N LYS A 229 -2.17 -13.53 35.88
CA LYS A 229 -0.80 -13.79 36.33
C LYS A 229 0.18 -13.88 35.18
N THR A 230 -0.25 -14.42 34.04
CA THR A 230 0.58 -14.57 32.85
C THR A 230 0.13 -13.57 31.78
N LEU A 231 1.03 -12.69 31.38
CA LEU A 231 0.77 -11.64 30.44
C LEU A 231 1.70 -11.77 29.23
N LEU A 232 1.13 -12.09 28.08
CA LEU A 232 1.84 -12.12 26.82
C LEU A 232 1.94 -10.71 26.23
N ILE A 233 3.13 -10.30 25.87
CA ILE A 233 3.37 -9.05 25.14
C ILE A 233 3.91 -9.42 23.76
N THR A 234 3.17 -9.06 22.74
CA THR A 234 3.55 -9.24 21.32
C THR A 234 3.40 -7.94 20.57
N SER A 235 3.70 -7.93 19.30
CA SER A 235 3.51 -6.79 18.41
C SER A 235 2.91 -7.24 17.08
N THR A 236 2.41 -6.29 16.31
CA THR A 236 1.93 -6.61 14.95
C THR A 236 3.10 -6.97 14.05
N LEU A 237 4.14 -6.13 14.04
CA LEU A 237 5.32 -6.24 13.18
C LEU A 237 6.62 -6.24 14.01
N PRO A 238 7.76 -6.64 13.42
CA PRO A 238 9.05 -6.48 14.05
C PRO A 238 9.40 -5.02 14.35
N GLN A 239 10.18 -4.79 15.42
CA GLN A 239 10.68 -3.46 15.81
C GLN A 239 9.59 -2.45 16.24
N GLU A 240 8.50 -2.92 16.81
CA GLU A 240 7.46 -2.06 17.40
C GLU A 240 7.65 -1.78 18.89
N GLY A 241 8.72 -2.32 19.49
CA GLY A 241 9.10 -2.05 20.88
C GLY A 241 8.49 -3.01 21.90
N LYS A 242 8.09 -4.23 21.51
CA LYS A 242 7.56 -5.25 22.41
C LYS A 242 8.49 -5.55 23.60
N THR A 243 9.77 -5.89 23.33
CA THR A 243 10.78 -6.19 24.34
C THR A 243 11.04 -5.00 25.27
N THR A 244 11.17 -3.79 24.71
CA THR A 244 11.31 -2.55 25.50
C THR A 244 10.10 -2.34 26.40
N THR A 245 8.90 -2.62 25.91
CA THR A 245 7.66 -2.53 26.68
C THR A 245 7.64 -3.58 27.81
N CYS A 246 8.03 -4.82 27.53
CA CYS A 246 8.14 -5.87 28.54
C CYS A 246 9.08 -5.47 29.70
N ILE A 247 10.28 -4.99 29.36
CA ILE A 247 11.30 -4.62 30.33
C ILE A 247 10.82 -3.46 31.22
N ASN A 248 10.36 -2.37 30.61
CA ASN A 248 9.94 -1.19 31.37
C ASN A 248 8.67 -1.48 32.19
N LEU A 249 7.78 -2.33 31.72
CA LEU A 249 6.62 -2.80 32.49
C LEU A 249 7.05 -3.66 33.69
N ALA A 250 7.97 -4.60 33.47
CA ALA A 250 8.51 -5.45 34.55
C ALA A 250 9.10 -4.60 35.69
N ILE A 251 9.92 -3.61 35.33
CA ILE A 251 10.53 -2.69 36.28
C ILE A 251 9.47 -1.90 37.05
N THR A 252 8.48 -1.32 36.35
CA THR A 252 7.44 -0.52 37.02
C THR A 252 6.55 -1.37 37.94
N MET A 253 6.32 -2.63 37.63
CA MET A 253 5.60 -3.59 38.48
C MET A 253 6.45 -3.96 39.71
N ALA A 254 7.73 -4.26 39.51
CA ALA A 254 8.66 -4.56 40.60
C ALA A 254 8.86 -3.38 41.57
N GLN A 255 8.86 -2.15 41.07
CA GLN A 255 8.88 -0.90 41.87
C GLN A 255 7.68 -0.79 42.82
N GLN A 256 6.57 -1.49 42.54
CA GLN A 256 5.41 -1.59 43.44
C GLN A 256 5.54 -2.71 44.50
N GLY A 257 6.64 -3.42 44.50
CA GLY A 257 6.86 -4.56 45.41
C GLY A 257 6.27 -5.88 44.91
N LEU A 258 5.79 -5.92 43.64
CA LEU A 258 5.30 -7.17 43.04
C LEU A 258 6.49 -8.05 42.64
N LYS A 259 6.35 -9.36 42.85
CA LYS A 259 7.30 -10.35 42.34
C LYS A 259 7.04 -10.60 40.85
N VAL A 260 7.95 -10.16 39.99
CA VAL A 260 7.80 -10.22 38.54
C VAL A 260 8.92 -11.05 37.93
N ILE A 261 8.55 -11.91 36.99
CA ILE A 261 9.53 -12.58 36.13
C ILE A 261 9.22 -12.29 34.67
N LEU A 262 10.27 -11.98 33.88
CA LEU A 262 10.22 -11.74 32.46
C LEU A 262 10.87 -12.89 31.69
N LEU A 263 10.13 -13.52 30.79
CA LEU A 263 10.58 -14.62 29.95
C LEU A 263 10.78 -14.15 28.50
N ASP A 264 12.00 -14.35 27.97
CA ASP A 264 12.27 -14.13 26.52
C ASP A 264 11.87 -15.38 25.73
N CYS A 265 10.67 -15.33 25.17
CA CYS A 265 10.11 -16.37 24.31
C CYS A 265 10.24 -16.04 22.81
N ASP A 266 10.89 -14.96 22.44
CA ASP A 266 11.24 -14.67 21.03
C ASP A 266 12.50 -15.46 20.64
N PHE A 267 12.35 -16.76 20.46
CA PHE A 267 13.45 -17.65 20.06
C PHE A 267 13.94 -17.36 18.63
N ARG A 268 13.25 -16.51 17.87
CA ARG A 268 13.63 -16.15 16.50
C ARG A 268 14.58 -14.96 16.47
N ARG A 269 14.32 -13.96 17.30
CA ARG A 269 15.12 -12.73 17.40
C ARG A 269 15.20 -12.26 18.86
N PRO A 270 15.87 -13.05 19.72
CA PRO A 270 15.96 -12.71 21.12
C PRO A 270 16.76 -11.42 21.32
N MET A 271 16.27 -10.57 22.21
CA MET A 271 16.87 -9.26 22.46
C MET A 271 17.15 -9.01 23.94
N LEU A 272 16.52 -9.74 24.85
CA LEU A 272 16.58 -9.46 26.28
C LEU A 272 18.02 -9.49 26.84
N HIS A 273 18.86 -10.41 26.36
CA HIS A 273 20.25 -10.53 26.72
C HIS A 273 21.09 -9.28 26.40
N GLN A 274 20.70 -8.54 25.35
CA GLN A 274 21.43 -7.31 24.96
C GLN A 274 21.11 -6.17 25.94
N TYR A 275 19.86 -6.03 26.37
CA TYR A 275 19.44 -5.01 27.34
C TYR A 275 20.15 -5.16 28.68
N PHE A 276 20.30 -6.37 29.16
CA PHE A 276 20.87 -6.64 30.48
C PHE A 276 22.35 -7.04 30.43
N LYS A 277 22.98 -7.03 29.27
CA LYS A 277 24.36 -7.50 29.04
C LYS A 277 24.59 -8.88 29.67
N SER A 278 23.55 -9.74 29.66
CA SER A 278 23.60 -11.08 30.22
C SER A 278 24.52 -11.97 29.41
N SER A 279 25.40 -12.68 30.07
CA SER A 279 26.25 -13.69 29.47
C SER A 279 25.53 -15.05 29.30
N SER A 280 24.36 -15.20 29.87
CA SER A 280 23.61 -16.49 29.88
C SER A 280 23.22 -16.93 28.48
N HIS A 281 22.89 -16.02 27.59
CA HIS A 281 22.58 -16.33 26.18
C HIS A 281 23.74 -17.02 25.46
N ASN A 282 24.97 -16.52 25.65
CA ASN A 282 26.19 -17.12 25.06
C ASN A 282 26.63 -18.40 25.74
N ASN A 283 26.16 -18.67 26.98
CA ASN A 283 26.55 -19.82 27.79
C ASN A 283 25.47 -20.92 27.77
N ASN A 284 24.52 -20.90 26.84
CA ASN A 284 23.44 -21.88 26.75
C ASN A 284 22.64 -22.03 28.05
N ARG A 285 22.34 -20.90 28.70
CA ARG A 285 21.66 -20.86 30.00
C ARG A 285 20.38 -20.04 29.93
N GLY A 286 19.41 -20.48 29.16
CA GLY A 286 18.16 -19.76 29.02
C GLY A 286 16.94 -20.68 28.95
N LEU A 287 15.80 -20.09 28.61
CA LEU A 287 14.49 -20.74 28.59
C LEU A 287 14.47 -21.98 27.68
N SER A 288 15.05 -21.88 26.47
CA SER A 288 15.10 -23.01 25.56
C SER A 288 15.87 -24.20 26.15
N ASP A 289 16.97 -23.96 26.90
CA ASP A 289 17.77 -24.99 27.51
C ASP A 289 17.04 -25.65 28.68
N VAL A 290 16.23 -24.90 29.44
CA VAL A 290 15.32 -25.42 30.46
C VAL A 290 14.26 -26.32 29.83
N LEU A 291 13.65 -25.87 28.73
CA LEU A 291 12.59 -26.62 28.04
C LEU A 291 13.09 -27.92 27.41
N VAL A 292 14.35 -28.06 27.06
CA VAL A 292 14.94 -29.33 26.59
C VAL A 292 15.62 -30.15 27.68
N ASN A 293 15.47 -29.80 28.97
CA ASN A 293 16.09 -30.48 30.16
C ASN A 293 17.62 -30.40 30.20
N ARG A 294 18.25 -29.44 29.60
CA ARG A 294 19.69 -29.21 29.71
C ARG A 294 20.04 -28.41 30.98
N LEU A 295 19.09 -27.63 31.48
CA LEU A 295 19.26 -26.73 32.60
C LEU A 295 18.03 -26.78 33.52
N LYS A 296 18.23 -26.59 34.83
CA LYS A 296 17.13 -26.40 35.79
C LYS A 296 16.65 -24.95 35.74
N LEU A 297 15.35 -24.71 35.93
CA LEU A 297 14.77 -23.37 35.89
C LEU A 297 15.51 -22.37 36.80
N LYS A 298 15.80 -22.78 38.07
CA LYS A 298 16.52 -21.92 39.03
C LYS A 298 17.92 -21.48 38.58
N GLU A 299 18.55 -22.25 37.68
CA GLU A 299 19.88 -21.91 37.14
C GLU A 299 19.81 -21.00 35.94
N ALA A 300 18.64 -20.86 35.32
CA ALA A 300 18.38 -19.97 34.21
C ALA A 300 17.84 -18.61 34.65
N ILE A 301 17.30 -18.52 35.86
CA ILE A 301 16.77 -17.25 36.40
C ILE A 301 17.93 -16.34 36.77
N GLU A 302 17.89 -15.12 36.23
CA GLU A 302 18.78 -14.02 36.60
C GLU A 302 17.95 -12.90 37.22
N THR A 303 18.53 -12.23 38.24
CA THR A 303 17.91 -11.09 38.92
C THR A 303 18.55 -9.79 38.44
N HIS A 304 17.77 -8.79 38.10
CA HIS A 304 18.31 -7.50 37.70
C HIS A 304 18.89 -6.73 38.89
N PRO A 305 20.19 -6.31 38.84
CA PRO A 305 20.90 -5.83 40.03
C PRO A 305 20.46 -4.43 40.51
N ASN A 306 19.90 -3.58 39.67
CA ASN A 306 19.69 -2.16 39.96
C ASN A 306 18.23 -1.75 40.20
N SER A 307 17.31 -2.66 40.29
CA SER A 307 15.91 -2.34 40.58
C SER A 307 15.38 -3.29 41.62
N SER A 308 14.38 -2.84 42.41
CA SER A 308 13.62 -3.68 43.32
C SER A 308 13.25 -4.98 42.59
N SER A 309 14.13 -5.95 42.72
CA SER A 309 14.12 -7.37 42.37
C SER A 309 13.03 -7.83 41.42
N PHE A 310 13.21 -7.64 40.08
CA PHE A 310 12.53 -8.50 39.15
C PHE A 310 13.53 -9.52 38.57
N ASP A 311 13.01 -10.70 38.31
CA ASP A 311 13.76 -11.78 37.72
C ASP A 311 13.51 -11.86 36.22
N PHE A 312 14.46 -12.39 35.48
CA PHE A 312 14.31 -12.60 34.03
C PHE A 312 14.99 -13.91 33.61
N VAL A 313 14.50 -14.46 32.51
CA VAL A 313 15.10 -15.60 31.83
C VAL A 313 15.31 -15.25 30.37
N THR A 314 16.54 -15.26 29.92
CA THR A 314 16.87 -15.05 28.50
C THR A 314 16.44 -16.25 27.66
N SER A 315 16.36 -16.09 26.33
CA SER A 315 15.96 -17.17 25.42
C SER A 315 16.86 -18.42 25.48
N GLY A 316 18.16 -18.25 25.76
CA GLY A 316 19.16 -19.33 25.70
C GLY A 316 19.56 -19.70 24.30
N THR A 317 19.88 -20.97 24.08
CA THR A 317 20.23 -21.51 22.76
C THR A 317 19.06 -21.40 21.80
N ILE A 318 19.28 -20.83 20.60
CA ILE A 318 18.23 -20.71 19.57
C ILE A 318 17.86 -22.12 19.09
N PRO A 319 16.61 -22.58 19.34
CA PRO A 319 16.20 -23.92 18.93
C PRO A 319 15.88 -23.99 17.42
N SER A 320 16.01 -25.17 16.84
CA SER A 320 15.62 -25.42 15.43
C SER A 320 14.11 -25.44 15.22
N ASN A 321 13.34 -25.71 16.26
CA ASN A 321 11.88 -25.86 16.23
C ASN A 321 11.21 -25.01 17.36
N PRO A 322 11.23 -23.67 17.25
CA PRO A 322 10.69 -22.78 18.29
C PRO A 322 9.25 -23.05 18.66
N SER A 323 8.37 -23.17 17.68
CA SER A 323 6.91 -23.33 17.90
C SER A 323 6.57 -24.63 18.63
N GLU A 324 7.26 -25.73 18.32
CA GLU A 324 7.06 -27.03 19.01
C GLU A 324 7.49 -26.93 20.46
N LEU A 325 8.61 -26.27 20.73
CA LEU A 325 9.14 -26.10 22.06
C LEU A 325 8.21 -25.25 22.93
N LEU A 326 7.68 -24.16 22.37
CA LEU A 326 6.72 -23.29 23.06
C LEU A 326 5.35 -23.95 23.27
N SER A 327 4.94 -24.86 22.37
CA SER A 327 3.68 -25.62 22.52
C SER A 327 3.79 -26.82 23.46
N SER A 328 4.98 -27.13 23.96
CA SER A 328 5.23 -28.33 24.75
C SER A 328 4.51 -28.28 26.10
N GLN A 329 4.13 -29.47 26.62
CA GLN A 329 3.61 -29.61 27.98
C GLN A 329 4.57 -29.05 29.05
N LYS A 330 5.84 -29.03 28.72
CA LYS A 330 6.87 -28.46 29.59
C LYS A 330 6.77 -26.97 29.77
N MET A 331 6.46 -26.23 28.71
CA MET A 331 6.23 -24.78 28.77
C MET A 331 5.02 -24.48 29.66
N GLN A 332 3.94 -25.26 29.54
CA GLN A 332 2.76 -25.13 30.39
C GLN A 332 3.10 -25.40 31.86
N ASN A 333 3.79 -26.50 32.14
CA ASN A 333 4.19 -26.87 33.50
C ASN A 333 5.13 -25.82 34.13
N LEU A 334 6.03 -25.25 33.33
CA LEU A 334 6.92 -24.17 33.76
C LEU A 334 6.13 -22.92 34.16
N LEU A 335 5.15 -22.51 33.40
CA LEU A 335 4.29 -21.36 33.74
C LEU A 335 3.50 -21.65 35.03
N GLU A 336 2.96 -22.86 35.19
CA GLU A 336 2.24 -23.24 36.42
C GLU A 336 3.16 -23.30 37.66
N GLU A 337 4.43 -23.66 37.47
CA GLU A 337 5.44 -23.58 38.56
C GLU A 337 5.71 -22.12 38.92
N LEU A 338 5.95 -21.25 37.92
CA LEU A 338 6.23 -19.83 38.14
C LEU A 338 5.03 -19.07 38.75
N LYS A 339 3.78 -19.44 38.42
CA LYS A 339 2.58 -18.85 39.05
C LYS A 339 2.51 -19.01 40.57
N LYS A 340 3.27 -19.91 41.16
CA LYS A 340 3.32 -20.12 42.61
C LYS A 340 4.21 -19.11 43.32
N ASP A 341 5.28 -18.68 42.64
CA ASP A 341 6.34 -17.87 43.22
C ASP A 341 6.25 -16.39 42.81
N TYR A 342 5.59 -16.11 41.69
CA TYR A 342 5.49 -14.76 41.09
C TYR A 342 4.05 -14.25 41.06
N ASP A 343 3.91 -12.93 41.22
CA ASP A 343 2.64 -12.24 41.07
C ASP A 343 2.31 -12.01 39.62
N PHE A 344 3.34 -11.70 38.79
CA PHE A 344 3.23 -11.56 37.35
C PHE A 344 4.35 -12.29 36.61
N ILE A 345 3.98 -12.96 35.54
CA ILE A 345 4.86 -13.58 34.55
C ILE A 345 4.67 -12.83 33.23
N LEU A 346 5.65 -12.04 32.81
CA LEU A 346 5.64 -11.35 31.55
C LEU A 346 6.34 -12.20 30.48
N ILE A 347 5.69 -12.37 29.33
CA ILE A 347 6.19 -13.19 28.23
C ILE A 347 6.46 -12.28 27.05
N ASP A 348 7.73 -12.08 26.69
CA ASP A 348 8.12 -11.39 25.46
C ASP A 348 8.06 -12.37 24.30
N ALA A 349 7.10 -12.18 23.40
CA ALA A 349 6.84 -13.08 22.28
C ALA A 349 7.23 -12.43 20.93
N PRO A 350 7.52 -13.20 19.88
CA PRO A 350 7.74 -12.64 18.55
C PRO A 350 6.50 -11.90 18.04
N PRO A 351 6.62 -11.08 16.96
CA PRO A 351 5.46 -10.45 16.34
C PRO A 351 4.39 -11.46 15.93
N ALA A 352 3.12 -11.11 16.13
CA ALA A 352 2.00 -12.04 15.92
C ALA A 352 1.76 -12.30 14.42
N LEU A 353 2.03 -11.32 13.56
CA LEU A 353 1.84 -11.48 12.11
C LEU A 353 2.93 -12.38 11.52
N GLY A 354 2.50 -13.43 10.82
CA GLY A 354 3.38 -14.33 10.08
C GLY A 354 4.05 -15.45 10.87
N VAL A 355 3.85 -15.55 12.20
CA VAL A 355 4.37 -16.66 13.03
C VAL A 355 3.33 -17.17 14.02
N SER A 356 3.35 -18.49 14.26
CA SER A 356 2.38 -19.14 15.17
C SER A 356 2.75 -19.02 16.65
N ASP A 357 3.98 -18.62 16.95
CA ASP A 357 4.56 -18.68 18.31
C ASP A 357 3.75 -17.84 19.31
N SER A 358 3.36 -16.62 18.92
CA SER A 358 2.54 -15.74 19.76
C SER A 358 1.15 -16.31 20.02
N ARG A 359 0.54 -16.99 19.04
CA ARG A 359 -0.74 -17.69 19.20
C ARG A 359 -0.62 -18.86 20.14
N ILE A 360 0.46 -19.64 20.02
CA ILE A 360 0.73 -20.77 20.93
C ILE A 360 0.85 -20.28 22.37
N LEU A 361 1.63 -19.22 22.58
CA LEU A 361 1.83 -18.61 23.89
C LEU A 361 0.56 -17.94 24.42
N GLY A 362 -0.25 -17.35 23.54
CA GLY A 362 -1.51 -16.72 23.88
C GLY A 362 -2.50 -17.67 24.54
N LYS A 363 -2.59 -18.91 24.05
CA LYS A 363 -3.46 -19.96 24.63
C LYS A 363 -3.16 -20.32 26.08
N ILE A 364 -1.91 -20.19 26.48
CA ILE A 364 -1.43 -20.54 27.84
C ILE A 364 -1.23 -19.29 28.70
N SER A 365 -1.55 -18.10 28.17
CA SER A 365 -1.49 -16.82 28.88
C SER A 365 -2.87 -16.38 29.35
N ASP A 366 -2.94 -15.62 30.45
CA ASP A 366 -4.21 -15.12 30.98
C ASP A 366 -4.69 -13.88 30.24
N GLY A 367 -3.78 -13.17 29.57
CA GLY A 367 -4.08 -11.99 28.73
C GLY A 367 -2.97 -11.65 27.75
N ILE A 368 -3.33 -10.96 26.68
CA ILE A 368 -2.41 -10.54 25.62
C ILE A 368 -2.45 -9.02 25.49
N ILE A 369 -1.27 -8.40 25.44
CA ILE A 369 -1.07 -7.02 25.04
C ILE A 369 -0.42 -7.01 23.66
N VAL A 370 -1.00 -6.23 22.74
CA VAL A 370 -0.44 -6.02 21.39
C VAL A 370 0.17 -4.63 21.31
N VAL A 371 1.47 -4.58 21.07
CA VAL A 371 2.20 -3.32 20.89
C VAL A 371 2.12 -2.90 19.42
N ILE A 372 1.76 -1.65 19.20
CA ILE A 372 1.62 -1.01 17.88
C ILE A 372 2.56 0.21 17.85
N MET A 373 3.28 0.40 16.74
CA MET A 373 4.15 1.57 16.56
C MET A 373 3.40 2.70 15.84
N ALA A 374 3.32 3.86 16.49
CA ALA A 374 2.71 5.06 15.92
C ALA A 374 3.40 5.46 14.60
N GLY A 375 2.62 5.76 13.57
CA GLY A 375 3.12 6.16 12.26
C GLY A 375 3.79 5.06 11.43
N LYS A 376 3.83 3.81 11.93
CA LYS A 376 4.48 2.68 11.25
C LYS A 376 3.52 1.49 11.02
N THR A 377 2.76 1.11 12.02
CA THR A 377 1.87 -0.05 11.94
C THR A 377 0.67 0.26 11.07
N ASN A 378 0.45 -0.53 10.03
CA ASN A 378 -0.71 -0.45 9.15
C ASN A 378 -1.98 -0.92 9.89
N ARG A 379 -3.11 -0.27 9.62
CA ARG A 379 -4.43 -0.59 10.18
C ARG A 379 -4.87 -2.01 9.86
N ASP A 380 -4.70 -2.43 8.60
CA ASP A 380 -5.09 -3.77 8.14
C ASP A 380 -4.29 -4.86 8.85
N ALA A 381 -2.98 -4.67 9.03
CA ALA A 381 -2.12 -5.61 9.74
C ALA A 381 -2.52 -5.78 11.22
N ALA A 382 -2.91 -4.70 11.90
CA ALA A 382 -3.37 -4.78 13.28
C ALA A 382 -4.74 -5.45 13.41
N LEU A 383 -5.64 -5.22 12.45
CA LEU A 383 -6.92 -5.94 12.38
C LEU A 383 -6.72 -7.43 12.13
N GLU A 384 -5.83 -7.79 11.22
CA GLU A 384 -5.50 -9.18 10.94
C GLU A 384 -4.97 -9.89 12.19
N VAL A 385 -4.04 -9.27 12.91
CA VAL A 385 -3.54 -9.80 14.20
C VAL A 385 -4.66 -9.95 15.22
N LYS A 386 -5.53 -8.94 15.37
CA LYS A 386 -6.69 -9.01 16.25
C LYS A 386 -7.56 -10.20 15.90
N GLU A 387 -7.96 -10.33 14.62
CA GLU A 387 -8.81 -11.42 14.17
C GLU A 387 -8.15 -12.79 14.34
N GLU A 388 -6.85 -12.91 14.07
CA GLU A 388 -6.13 -14.17 14.26
C GLU A 388 -6.09 -14.62 15.73
N LEU A 389 -5.83 -13.68 16.65
CA LEU A 389 -5.80 -13.95 18.08
C LEU A 389 -7.20 -14.29 18.62
N GLU A 390 -8.24 -13.53 18.24
CA GLU A 390 -9.62 -13.78 18.64
C GLU A 390 -10.17 -15.11 18.12
N ARG A 391 -9.86 -15.48 16.85
CA ARG A 391 -10.24 -16.79 16.28
C ARG A 391 -9.59 -17.96 17.03
N ALA A 392 -8.41 -17.76 17.59
CA ALA A 392 -7.75 -18.76 18.42
C ALA A 392 -8.35 -18.85 19.84
N GLY A 393 -9.33 -18.01 20.18
CA GLY A 393 -9.97 -17.91 21.48
C GLY A 393 -9.12 -17.19 22.53
N GLU A 394 -8.15 -16.42 22.09
CA GLU A 394 -7.19 -15.71 22.91
C GLU A 394 -7.77 -14.36 23.37
N LYS A 395 -7.33 -13.90 24.54
CA LYS A 395 -7.92 -12.72 25.19
C LYS A 395 -6.97 -11.54 25.09
N ILE A 396 -7.18 -10.69 24.09
CA ILE A 396 -6.51 -9.39 24.01
C ILE A 396 -7.08 -8.50 25.11
N ILE A 397 -6.25 -8.08 26.06
CA ILE A 397 -6.65 -7.17 27.15
C ILE A 397 -6.51 -5.70 26.76
N GLY A 398 -5.71 -5.40 25.76
CA GLY A 398 -5.57 -4.06 25.20
C GLY A 398 -4.39 -3.92 24.26
N PHE A 399 -4.34 -2.74 23.65
CA PHE A 399 -3.23 -2.30 22.82
C PHE A 399 -2.32 -1.33 23.59
N VAL A 400 -1.07 -1.25 23.16
CA VAL A 400 -0.12 -0.22 23.58
C VAL A 400 0.34 0.51 22.33
N LEU A 401 0.10 1.83 22.28
CA LEU A 401 0.59 2.67 21.21
C LEU A 401 1.99 3.21 21.57
N ASN A 402 3.01 2.63 20.95
CA ASN A 402 4.41 2.98 21.20
C ASN A 402 4.94 3.99 20.17
N GLY A 403 5.95 4.76 20.52
CA GLY A 403 6.64 5.69 19.62
C GLY A 403 5.83 6.95 19.29
N VAL A 404 5.02 7.43 20.21
CA VAL A 404 4.23 8.66 20.00
C VAL A 404 5.12 9.88 20.01
N ASP A 405 5.08 10.65 18.92
CA ASP A 405 5.85 11.90 18.81
C ASP A 405 5.13 13.06 19.53
N LEU A 406 5.64 13.43 20.70
CA LEU A 406 5.10 14.54 21.51
C LEU A 406 5.44 15.94 20.95
N THR A 407 6.28 16.04 19.91
CA THR A 407 6.58 17.34 19.28
C THR A 407 5.42 17.82 18.42
N ASN A 408 4.59 16.91 17.95
CA ASN A 408 3.39 17.21 17.18
C ASN A 408 2.30 17.79 18.10
N GLN A 409 1.81 19.00 17.79
CA GLN A 409 0.78 19.71 18.59
C GLN A 409 -0.49 18.88 18.82
N TYR A 410 -0.87 18.05 17.85
CA TYR A 410 -2.03 17.17 17.94
C TYR A 410 -1.91 16.13 19.07
N TYR A 411 -0.72 15.57 19.26
CA TYR A 411 -0.44 14.62 20.33
C TYR A 411 -0.22 15.31 21.66
N ARG A 412 0.45 16.45 21.66
CA ARG A 412 0.80 17.21 22.86
C ARG A 412 -0.45 17.66 23.63
N HIS A 413 -1.44 18.26 22.98
CA HIS A 413 -2.69 18.69 23.64
C HIS A 413 -3.45 17.52 24.26
N ARG A 414 -3.53 16.41 23.57
CA ARG A 414 -4.29 15.23 24.00
C ARG A 414 -3.55 14.44 25.07
N TYR A 415 -2.21 14.34 24.97
CA TYR A 415 -1.36 13.76 26.00
C TYR A 415 -1.44 14.58 27.27
N TYR A 416 -1.30 15.92 27.23
CA TYR A 416 -1.45 16.80 28.37
C TYR A 416 -2.84 16.72 29.00
N TYR A 417 -3.92 16.62 28.23
CA TYR A 417 -5.28 16.53 28.76
C TYR A 417 -5.52 15.19 29.50
N TYR A 418 -4.98 14.10 29.01
CA TYR A 418 -5.10 12.78 29.66
C TYR A 418 -4.20 12.65 30.89
N TYR A 419 -3.02 13.26 30.90
CA TYR A 419 -2.00 13.04 31.94
C TYR A 419 -1.92 14.14 33.00
N HIS A 420 -2.52 15.32 32.83
CA HIS A 420 -2.50 16.42 33.80
C HIS A 420 -3.83 16.66 34.49
N TYR A 421 -4.90 15.99 34.12
CA TYR A 421 -6.20 16.13 34.81
C TYR A 421 -6.22 15.46 36.18
N ASP A 422 -5.32 14.50 36.44
CA ASP A 422 -5.24 13.75 37.70
C ASP A 422 -4.29 14.33 38.73
N SER A 423 -3.48 15.33 38.35
CA SER A 423 -2.50 15.95 39.29
C SER A 423 -3.04 17.19 40.03
N GLN A 424 -4.32 17.53 39.87
CA GLN A 424 -4.98 18.67 40.56
C GLN A 424 -6.16 18.22 41.45
N LYS A 425 -6.18 17.01 41.96
CA LYS A 425 -7.09 16.64 43.05
C LYS A 425 -6.30 16.17 44.26
#